data_15a7e944c509ebbb8520066bd6bd6bb0
#
_entry.id   15a7e944c509ebbb8520066bd6bd6bb0
#
_cell.length_a   1.000
_cell.length_b   1.000
_cell.length_c   1.000
_cell.angle_alpha   90.00
_cell.angle_beta   90.00
_cell.angle_gamma   90.00
#
_symmetry.space_group_name_H-M   'P 1'
#
loop_
_entity.id
_entity.type
_entity.pdbx_description
1 polymer ?
#
loop_
_entity_poly.entity_id
_entity_poly.type
_entity_poly.pdbx_seq_one_letter_code
_entity_poly.pdbx_strand_id
1 'polypeptide(L)'
;MKKIGISAIAVLAGVLSASALEVHFFQHGETTWERATVVQGSIPYVRLTLQGERMAQETAEGMKSANVRYDRIYASDLLRAQRTAEIVADVQGVRPIVDARLRDMGMGKYEGVRYSKGDYPDDNLKNFVEGTGQYVPTGSGAESMDDVVSRLKSFLDEVVRPLDGKADKILCVTHPQVLKVLVREFAVDNASEAAKNLVQRNCCVHVLECKDGRFTVKEMGRIYYDAKSFETLQEPLMVAHRGFGDRANGRAEASKPAYSNAVDSVCDIVKLDLRCTKDGVIVLNHDGNLKRTMGWNVNITNVTYTELYEKGRYSYNKWKQKKPLDMRIVRLDEALEIIQPVPQFWIDFKYYDPEFADKVVQTFIDAKIDLSRVMVATFTEKAIVQFKEKYPSIRRISHIFWKYHKDLNMYANVRPGKTLDAPFSNGKPSGHFMVREKLLSGLADYIKKHDLYGVHLPRRQSAEDDVKFLRNIGVKWVSLYFVQDAEEAMPVRSWGVNGFVTDDVTMVRKAYGGSKKSKGAK
;
A
#
# COMPACT_ATOMS: atom_id res chain seq x y z
N MET A 1 25.47 -46.70 -76.20
CA MET A 1 25.77 -45.36 -75.72
C MET A 1 24.51 -44.86 -74.96
N LYS A 2 24.50 -44.92 -73.62
CA LYS A 2 23.40 -44.49 -72.78
C LYS A 2 23.64 -43.03 -72.33
N LYS A 3 22.75 -42.15 -72.67
CA LYS A 3 22.76 -40.77 -72.20
C LYS A 3 22.26 -40.71 -70.74
N ILE A 4 23.09 -40.18 -69.85
CA ILE A 4 22.74 -39.91 -68.46
C ILE A 4 22.21 -38.51 -68.46
N GLY A 5 20.89 -38.39 -68.11
CA GLY A 5 20.24 -37.11 -67.88
C GLY A 5 20.53 -36.61 -66.46
N ILE A 6 21.13 -35.44 -66.33
CA ILE A 6 21.32 -34.73 -65.04
C ILE A 6 20.03 -33.95 -64.76
N SER A 7 19.23 -34.42 -63.77
CA SER A 7 18.12 -33.64 -63.23
C SER A 7 18.65 -32.58 -62.27
N ALA A 8 18.52 -31.33 -62.64
CA ALA A 8 18.76 -30.20 -61.72
C ALA A 8 17.67 -30.15 -60.69
N ILE A 9 18.02 -30.43 -59.44
CA ILE A 9 17.14 -30.18 -58.28
C ILE A 9 17.22 -28.67 -57.96
N ALA A 10 16.20 -27.94 -58.34
CA ALA A 10 16.02 -26.56 -57.88
C ALA A 10 15.65 -26.57 -56.40
N VAL A 11 16.58 -26.21 -55.54
CA VAL A 11 16.32 -25.91 -54.12
C VAL A 11 15.58 -24.57 -54.09
N LEU A 12 14.26 -24.60 -53.96
CA LEU A 12 13.50 -23.43 -53.57
C LEU A 12 13.89 -23.09 -52.12
N ALA A 13 14.83 -22.17 -51.95
CA ALA A 13 15.02 -21.47 -50.69
C ALA A 13 13.77 -20.58 -50.49
N GLY A 14 12.77 -21.11 -49.80
CA GLY A 14 11.67 -20.31 -49.30
C GLY A 14 12.27 -19.27 -48.36
N VAL A 15 12.26 -18.03 -48.79
CA VAL A 15 12.47 -16.89 -47.90
C VAL A 15 11.26 -16.90 -46.96
N LEU A 16 11.38 -17.59 -45.84
CA LEU A 16 10.48 -17.37 -44.71
C LEU A 16 10.61 -15.88 -44.36
N SER A 17 9.64 -15.09 -44.76
CA SER A 17 9.52 -13.72 -44.27
C SER A 17 9.47 -13.82 -42.76
N ALA A 18 10.56 -13.45 -42.09
CA ALA A 18 10.58 -13.40 -40.64
C ALA A 18 9.41 -12.50 -40.17
N SER A 19 8.59 -13.03 -39.31
CA SER A 19 7.50 -12.24 -38.70
C SER A 19 8.12 -11.06 -37.95
N ALA A 20 7.47 -9.91 -38.02
CA ALA A 20 7.88 -8.77 -37.23
C ALA A 20 7.75 -9.11 -35.74
N LEU A 21 8.71 -8.64 -34.93
CA LEU A 21 8.70 -8.87 -33.48
C LEU A 21 7.56 -8.12 -32.82
N GLU A 22 6.67 -8.81 -32.14
CA GLU A 22 5.69 -8.19 -31.22
C GLU A 22 6.34 -7.94 -29.86
N VAL A 23 6.30 -6.70 -29.42
CA VAL A 23 6.80 -6.26 -28.11
C VAL A 23 5.63 -5.86 -27.24
N HIS A 24 5.32 -6.66 -26.24
CA HIS A 24 4.26 -6.41 -25.30
C HIS A 24 4.84 -5.66 -24.09
N PHE A 25 4.42 -4.42 -23.90
CA PHE A 25 4.75 -3.65 -22.71
C PHE A 25 3.62 -3.75 -21.70
N PHE A 26 3.95 -4.13 -20.49
CA PHE A 26 3.01 -4.52 -19.45
C PHE A 26 3.20 -3.67 -18.20
N GLN A 27 2.15 -2.97 -17.78
CA GLN A 27 2.18 -2.25 -16.52
C GLN A 27 2.10 -3.23 -15.35
N HIS A 28 2.91 -3.03 -14.32
CA HIS A 28 2.85 -3.83 -13.09
C HIS A 28 1.45 -3.84 -12.45
N GLY A 29 1.18 -4.82 -11.59
CA GLY A 29 -0.05 -4.92 -10.80
C GLY A 29 -0.19 -3.80 -9.78
N GLU A 30 -1.41 -3.60 -9.26
CA GLU A 30 -1.69 -2.59 -8.23
C GLU A 30 -0.73 -2.73 -7.03
N THR A 31 -0.21 -1.61 -6.54
CA THR A 31 0.69 -1.56 -5.39
C THR A 31 0.04 -0.96 -4.16
N THR A 32 0.62 -1.26 -2.99
CA THR A 32 0.21 -0.65 -1.71
C THR A 32 0.34 0.87 -1.73
N TRP A 33 1.33 1.42 -2.45
CA TRP A 33 1.56 2.85 -2.54
C TRP A 33 0.60 3.55 -3.51
N GLU A 34 0.26 2.93 -4.66
CA GLU A 34 -0.81 3.44 -5.54
C GLU A 34 -2.13 3.54 -4.79
N ARG A 35 -2.51 2.46 -4.14
CA ARG A 35 -3.74 2.40 -3.35
C ARG A 35 -3.79 3.43 -2.22
N ALA A 36 -2.64 3.76 -1.64
CA ALA A 36 -2.49 4.78 -0.60
C ALA A 36 -2.26 6.19 -1.17
N THR A 37 -2.21 6.35 -2.50
CA THR A 37 -1.86 7.61 -3.18
C THR A 37 -0.52 8.19 -2.72
N VAL A 38 0.50 7.34 -2.67
CA VAL A 38 1.90 7.69 -2.37
C VAL A 38 2.71 7.61 -3.65
N VAL A 39 3.50 8.62 -3.94
CA VAL A 39 4.38 8.67 -5.11
C VAL A 39 5.47 7.60 -4.98
N GLN A 40 5.54 6.72 -5.98
CA GLN A 40 6.46 5.58 -5.96
C GLN A 40 7.82 5.90 -6.58
N GLY A 41 7.79 6.51 -7.78
CA GLY A 41 9.01 6.80 -8.52
C GLY A 41 9.93 5.59 -8.66
N SER A 42 11.20 5.78 -8.40
CA SER A 42 12.24 4.74 -8.46
C SER A 42 12.41 3.92 -7.16
N ILE A 43 11.53 4.09 -6.17
CA ILE A 43 11.61 3.35 -4.91
C ILE A 43 11.54 1.84 -5.16
N PRO A 44 12.55 1.05 -4.73
CA PRO A 44 12.69 -0.35 -5.15
C PRO A 44 11.79 -1.33 -4.41
N TYR A 45 11.42 -1.06 -3.17
CA TYR A 45 10.79 -2.01 -2.24
C TYR A 45 9.26 -1.95 -2.18
N VAL A 46 8.60 -1.17 -3.04
CA VAL A 46 7.13 -1.09 -3.08
C VAL A 46 6.53 -2.41 -3.58
N ARG A 47 5.61 -2.97 -2.80
CA ARG A 47 5.01 -4.29 -3.06
C ARG A 47 3.66 -4.18 -3.77
N LEU A 48 3.30 -5.23 -4.50
CA LEU A 48 1.94 -5.40 -5.00
C LEU A 48 0.96 -5.59 -3.83
N THR A 49 -0.28 -5.15 -4.01
CA THR A 49 -1.40 -5.59 -3.16
C THR A 49 -1.77 -7.03 -3.52
N LEU A 50 -2.55 -7.71 -2.65
CA LEU A 50 -3.12 -9.02 -3.03
C LEU A 50 -4.02 -8.90 -4.27
N GLN A 51 -4.70 -7.77 -4.43
CA GLN A 51 -5.47 -7.46 -5.64
C GLN A 51 -4.55 -7.34 -6.85
N GLY A 52 -3.42 -6.63 -6.73
CA GLY A 52 -2.43 -6.51 -7.79
C GLY A 52 -1.82 -7.85 -8.20
N GLU A 53 -1.50 -8.73 -7.24
CA GLU A 53 -1.07 -10.10 -7.55
C GLU A 53 -2.15 -10.90 -8.28
N ARG A 54 -3.41 -10.78 -7.83
CA ARG A 54 -4.55 -11.45 -8.48
C ARG A 54 -4.79 -10.93 -9.90
N MET A 55 -4.69 -9.61 -10.13
CA MET A 55 -4.76 -9.01 -11.47
C MET A 55 -3.66 -9.58 -12.39
N ALA A 56 -2.43 -9.68 -11.89
CA ALA A 56 -1.32 -10.26 -12.64
C ALA A 56 -1.55 -11.75 -12.97
N GLN A 57 -2.07 -12.52 -12.01
CA GLN A 57 -2.39 -13.94 -12.19
C GLN A 57 -3.50 -14.14 -13.23
N GLU A 58 -4.62 -13.42 -13.10
CA GLU A 58 -5.74 -13.51 -14.06
C GLU A 58 -5.30 -13.06 -15.46
N THR A 59 -4.42 -12.05 -15.56
CA THR A 59 -3.84 -11.62 -16.83
C THR A 59 -2.98 -12.72 -17.44
N ALA A 60 -2.10 -13.35 -16.66
CA ALA A 60 -1.24 -14.43 -17.14
C ALA A 60 -2.05 -15.64 -17.65
N GLU A 61 -3.10 -16.02 -16.92
CA GLU A 61 -4.02 -17.08 -17.32
C GLU A 61 -4.84 -16.70 -18.57
N GLY A 62 -5.31 -15.46 -18.67
CA GLY A 62 -5.99 -14.93 -19.84
C GLY A 62 -5.09 -14.91 -21.08
N MET A 63 -3.83 -14.51 -20.95
CA MET A 63 -2.83 -14.60 -22.02
C MET A 63 -2.64 -16.04 -22.48
N LYS A 64 -2.49 -16.99 -21.54
CA LYS A 64 -2.39 -18.42 -21.85
C LYS A 64 -3.61 -18.94 -22.59
N SER A 65 -4.80 -18.57 -22.15
CA SER A 65 -6.07 -18.96 -22.76
C SER A 65 -6.26 -18.37 -24.17
N ALA A 66 -5.73 -17.16 -24.40
CA ALA A 66 -5.66 -16.53 -25.71
C ALA A 66 -4.50 -17.04 -26.58
N ASN A 67 -3.81 -18.09 -26.16
CA ASN A 67 -2.65 -18.66 -26.84
C ASN A 67 -1.48 -17.69 -27.07
N VAL A 68 -1.35 -16.67 -26.22
CA VAL A 68 -0.20 -15.75 -26.22
C VAL A 68 0.98 -16.43 -25.51
N ARG A 69 2.11 -16.54 -26.20
CA ARG A 69 3.35 -17.11 -25.69
C ARG A 69 4.49 -16.12 -25.90
N TYR A 70 5.43 -16.11 -24.97
CA TYR A 70 6.59 -15.22 -25.02
C TYR A 70 7.88 -16.02 -25.14
N ASP A 71 8.75 -15.60 -26.04
CA ASP A 71 10.12 -16.14 -26.16
C ASP A 71 11.02 -15.64 -25.04
N ARG A 72 10.77 -14.40 -24.60
CA ARG A 72 11.50 -13.75 -23.51
C ARG A 72 10.60 -12.84 -22.69
N ILE A 73 10.91 -12.74 -21.41
CA ILE A 73 10.26 -11.80 -20.47
C ILE A 73 11.36 -10.92 -19.89
N TYR A 74 11.22 -9.61 -20.02
CA TYR A 74 12.06 -8.61 -19.37
C TYR A 74 11.26 -7.90 -18.29
N ALA A 75 11.91 -7.46 -17.23
CA ALA A 75 11.28 -6.72 -16.14
C ALA A 75 12.18 -5.61 -15.62
N SER A 76 11.57 -4.49 -15.23
CA SER A 76 12.22 -3.51 -14.38
C SER A 76 12.77 -4.17 -13.10
N ASP A 77 13.83 -3.60 -12.55
CA ASP A 77 14.45 -4.05 -11.30
C ASP A 77 13.69 -3.59 -10.03
N LEU A 78 12.57 -2.90 -10.18
CA LEU A 78 11.71 -2.52 -9.06
C LEU A 78 10.80 -3.68 -8.67
N LEU A 79 10.70 -3.98 -7.37
CA LEU A 79 10.05 -5.17 -6.83
C LEU A 79 8.63 -5.41 -7.38
N ARG A 80 7.83 -4.35 -7.54
CA ARG A 80 6.47 -4.43 -8.10
C ARG A 80 6.42 -4.98 -9.53
N ALA A 81 7.38 -4.59 -10.37
CA ALA A 81 7.48 -5.06 -11.74
C ALA A 81 8.08 -6.48 -11.80
N GLN A 82 9.11 -6.75 -10.98
CA GLN A 82 9.68 -8.11 -10.86
C GLN A 82 8.61 -9.11 -10.43
N ARG A 83 7.87 -8.79 -9.35
CA ARG A 83 6.81 -9.69 -8.85
C ARG A 83 5.71 -9.93 -9.88
N THR A 84 5.31 -8.90 -10.61
CA THR A 84 4.35 -9.04 -11.72
C THR A 84 4.90 -9.94 -12.83
N ALA A 85 6.18 -9.77 -13.20
CA ALA A 85 6.84 -10.60 -14.21
C ALA A 85 6.99 -12.06 -13.77
N GLU A 86 7.32 -12.33 -12.51
CA GLU A 86 7.39 -13.67 -11.93
C GLU A 86 6.07 -14.41 -12.04
N ILE A 87 4.95 -13.74 -11.69
CA ILE A 87 3.61 -14.34 -11.79
C ILE A 87 3.28 -14.74 -13.23
N VAL A 88 3.61 -13.88 -14.21
CA VAL A 88 3.41 -14.20 -15.63
C VAL A 88 4.36 -15.33 -16.06
N ALA A 89 5.60 -15.30 -15.62
CA ALA A 89 6.64 -16.28 -15.93
C ALA A 89 6.28 -17.69 -15.45
N ASP A 90 5.71 -17.81 -14.26
CA ASP A 90 5.25 -19.10 -13.69
C ASP A 90 4.18 -19.75 -14.59
N VAL A 91 3.29 -18.96 -15.20
CA VAL A 91 2.26 -19.46 -16.12
C VAL A 91 2.80 -19.76 -17.51
N GLN A 92 3.80 -18.97 -17.95
CA GLN A 92 4.40 -19.06 -19.29
C GLN A 92 5.56 -20.07 -19.38
N GLY A 93 6.20 -20.41 -18.26
CA GLY A 93 7.39 -21.26 -18.21
C GLY A 93 8.67 -20.58 -18.69
N VAL A 94 8.73 -19.24 -18.68
CA VAL A 94 9.86 -18.42 -19.15
C VAL A 94 10.39 -17.56 -18.00
N ARG A 95 11.68 -17.67 -17.68
CA ARG A 95 12.30 -16.87 -16.60
C ARG A 95 12.45 -15.40 -16.98
N PRO A 96 12.08 -14.45 -16.09
CA PRO A 96 12.28 -13.03 -16.36
C PRO A 96 13.76 -12.64 -16.34
N ILE A 97 14.12 -11.71 -17.19
CA ILE A 97 15.44 -11.05 -17.24
C ILE A 97 15.23 -9.63 -16.69
N VAL A 98 15.95 -9.30 -15.63
CA VAL A 98 15.86 -7.97 -15.01
C VAL A 98 16.73 -6.98 -15.76
N ASP A 99 16.14 -5.81 -16.11
CA ASP A 99 16.85 -4.70 -16.73
C ASP A 99 16.43 -3.36 -16.09
N ALA A 100 17.38 -2.70 -15.46
CA ALA A 100 17.15 -1.43 -14.75
C ALA A 100 16.73 -0.28 -15.68
N ARG A 101 16.95 -0.38 -16.99
CA ARG A 101 16.51 0.62 -17.97
C ARG A 101 14.99 0.66 -18.13
N LEU A 102 14.27 -0.39 -17.67
CA LEU A 102 12.80 -0.44 -17.61
C LEU A 102 12.22 0.13 -16.32
N ARG A 103 13.04 0.68 -15.42
CA ARG A 103 12.67 1.28 -14.14
C ARG A 103 11.71 2.46 -14.34
N ASP A 104 10.87 2.75 -13.33
CA ASP A 104 10.03 3.95 -13.34
C ASP A 104 10.87 5.23 -13.28
N MET A 105 10.26 6.34 -13.64
CA MET A 105 10.88 7.65 -13.57
C MET A 105 11.19 8.01 -12.11
N GLY A 106 12.43 8.40 -11.84
CA GLY A 106 12.84 8.90 -10.54
C GLY A 106 12.14 10.21 -10.21
N MET A 107 11.41 10.25 -9.09
CA MET A 107 10.62 11.41 -8.66
C MET A 107 11.33 12.28 -7.61
N GLY A 108 12.55 11.92 -7.23
CA GLY A 108 13.39 12.70 -6.31
C GLY A 108 12.71 13.03 -4.99
N LYS A 109 12.58 14.32 -4.66
CA LYS A 109 11.97 14.77 -3.39
C LYS A 109 10.51 14.33 -3.20
N TYR A 110 9.83 13.92 -4.27
CA TYR A 110 8.43 13.50 -4.18
C TYR A 110 8.25 12.01 -3.87
N GLU A 111 9.31 11.21 -3.95
CA GLU A 111 9.23 9.79 -3.60
C GLU A 111 8.85 9.59 -2.14
N GLY A 112 7.80 8.83 -1.90
CA GLY A 112 7.22 8.66 -0.57
C GLY A 112 6.23 9.76 -0.15
N VAL A 113 6.05 10.80 -0.93
CA VAL A 113 5.07 11.85 -0.65
C VAL A 113 3.66 11.33 -0.92
N ARG A 114 2.78 11.49 0.06
CA ARG A 114 1.37 11.21 -0.10
C ARG A 114 0.62 12.43 -0.58
N TYR A 115 -0.26 12.25 -1.55
CA TYR A 115 -1.12 13.31 -2.10
C TYR A 115 -2.59 12.84 -2.17
N SER A 116 -3.49 13.76 -2.47
CA SER A 116 -4.85 13.45 -2.90
C SER A 116 -5.30 14.46 -3.95
N LYS A 117 -6.32 14.10 -4.75
CA LYS A 117 -6.83 15.02 -5.77
C LYS A 117 -7.26 16.33 -5.13
N GLY A 118 -6.68 17.44 -5.59
CA GLY A 118 -6.90 18.79 -5.04
C GLY A 118 -6.10 19.12 -3.79
N ASP A 119 -5.26 18.19 -3.29
CA ASP A 119 -4.39 18.39 -2.13
C ASP A 119 -2.98 17.88 -2.44
N TYR A 120 -2.21 18.71 -3.11
CA TYR A 120 -0.82 18.45 -3.52
C TYR A 120 0.14 19.28 -2.66
N PRO A 121 1.37 18.80 -2.41
CA PRO A 121 2.38 19.55 -1.65
C PRO A 121 2.82 20.84 -2.37
N ASP A 122 2.84 20.83 -3.69
CA ASP A 122 3.15 21.99 -4.54
C ASP A 122 2.58 21.82 -5.97
N ASP A 123 2.65 22.90 -6.76
CA ASP A 123 2.17 22.91 -8.14
C ASP A 123 3.00 22.01 -9.07
N ASN A 124 4.26 21.73 -8.76
CA ASN A 124 5.11 20.88 -9.60
C ASN A 124 4.62 19.42 -9.56
N LEU A 125 4.30 18.88 -8.38
CA LEU A 125 3.69 17.54 -8.28
C LEU A 125 2.29 17.52 -8.87
N LYS A 126 1.48 18.57 -8.65
CA LYS A 126 0.17 18.72 -9.27
C LYS A 126 0.25 18.65 -10.79
N ASN A 127 1.12 19.45 -11.39
CA ASN A 127 1.32 19.46 -12.85
C ASN A 127 1.70 18.08 -13.40
N PHE A 128 2.56 17.35 -12.68
CA PHE A 128 2.94 16.00 -13.04
C PHE A 128 1.76 15.02 -13.00
N VAL A 129 1.00 15.03 -11.91
CA VAL A 129 -0.11 14.06 -11.69
C VAL A 129 -1.29 14.36 -12.61
N GLU A 130 -1.67 15.64 -12.74
CA GLU A 130 -2.83 16.07 -13.53
C GLU A 130 -2.50 16.30 -15.01
N GLY A 131 -1.22 16.36 -15.38
CA GLY A 131 -0.78 16.66 -16.75
C GLY A 131 -1.13 18.08 -17.21
N THR A 132 -1.21 19.03 -16.26
CA THR A 132 -1.67 20.40 -16.51
C THR A 132 -0.56 21.40 -16.78
N GLY A 133 0.71 20.98 -16.61
CA GLY A 133 1.87 21.87 -16.77
C GLY A 133 3.19 21.11 -16.86
N GLN A 134 4.30 21.87 -16.82
CA GLN A 134 5.63 21.30 -16.87
C GLN A 134 6.02 20.72 -15.52
N TYR A 135 6.56 19.49 -15.53
CA TYR A 135 7.25 18.89 -14.39
C TYR A 135 8.73 19.25 -14.43
N VAL A 136 9.26 19.73 -13.31
CA VAL A 136 10.68 20.04 -13.12
C VAL A 136 11.29 19.03 -12.14
N PRO A 137 12.28 18.22 -12.55
CA PRO A 137 12.96 17.29 -11.66
C PRO A 137 13.56 18.02 -10.46
N THR A 138 13.30 17.53 -9.25
CA THR A 138 13.73 18.19 -8.03
C THR A 138 14.19 17.19 -6.98
N GLY A 139 15.38 17.40 -6.44
CA GLY A 139 15.98 16.53 -5.43
C GLY A 139 16.85 15.41 -6.01
N SER A 140 17.56 14.73 -5.14
CA SER A 140 18.45 13.62 -5.53
C SER A 140 17.66 12.48 -6.15
N GLY A 141 18.14 11.94 -7.25
CA GLY A 141 17.51 10.82 -7.96
C GLY A 141 16.30 11.20 -8.82
N ALA A 142 15.95 12.51 -8.93
CA ALA A 142 14.94 12.95 -9.86
C ALA A 142 15.43 12.82 -11.30
N GLU A 143 14.63 12.22 -12.16
CA GLU A 143 14.87 12.11 -13.60
C GLU A 143 14.06 13.15 -14.37
N SER A 144 14.65 13.68 -15.44
CA SER A 144 13.92 14.36 -16.50
C SER A 144 13.29 13.33 -17.45
N MET A 145 12.37 13.79 -18.31
CA MET A 145 11.86 12.95 -19.39
C MET A 145 12.96 12.50 -20.33
N ASP A 146 13.97 13.35 -20.59
CA ASP A 146 15.11 13.04 -21.47
C ASP A 146 16.02 11.95 -20.88
N ASP A 147 16.15 11.89 -19.55
CA ASP A 147 16.88 10.80 -18.88
C ASP A 147 16.17 9.47 -19.11
N VAL A 148 14.83 9.45 -18.96
CA VAL A 148 14.01 8.25 -19.23
C VAL A 148 14.08 7.83 -20.70
N VAL A 149 13.99 8.80 -21.63
CA VAL A 149 14.16 8.58 -23.07
C VAL A 149 15.51 7.93 -23.37
N SER A 150 16.58 8.48 -22.80
CA SER A 150 17.95 8.02 -23.06
C SER A 150 18.17 6.57 -22.64
N ARG A 151 17.75 6.20 -21.39
CA ARG A 151 17.90 4.80 -20.94
C ARG A 151 16.99 3.83 -21.68
N LEU A 152 15.77 4.27 -22.02
CA LEU A 152 14.83 3.43 -22.76
C LEU A 152 15.32 3.21 -24.21
N LYS A 153 15.92 4.23 -24.84
CA LYS A 153 16.55 4.11 -26.15
C LYS A 153 17.67 3.06 -26.11
N SER A 154 18.57 3.11 -25.13
CA SER A 154 19.61 2.08 -24.95
C SER A 154 19.01 0.68 -24.83
N PHE A 155 17.93 0.49 -24.06
CA PHE A 155 17.24 -0.80 -23.95
C PHE A 155 16.68 -1.26 -25.30
N LEU A 156 16.01 -0.39 -26.03
CA LEU A 156 15.43 -0.72 -27.33
C LEU A 156 16.51 -1.06 -28.36
N ASP A 157 17.60 -0.28 -28.39
CA ASP A 157 18.68 -0.47 -29.37
C ASP A 157 19.51 -1.74 -29.10
N GLU A 158 19.80 -2.05 -27.84
CA GLU A 158 20.69 -3.12 -27.45
C GLU A 158 19.98 -4.44 -27.19
N VAL A 159 18.71 -4.42 -26.81
CA VAL A 159 17.96 -5.61 -26.40
C VAL A 159 16.84 -5.94 -27.37
N VAL A 160 16.00 -4.98 -27.73
CA VAL A 160 14.77 -5.26 -28.49
C VAL A 160 15.05 -5.37 -29.99
N ARG A 161 15.71 -4.38 -30.61
CA ARG A 161 15.99 -4.38 -32.05
C ARG A 161 16.78 -5.59 -32.52
N PRO A 162 17.80 -6.11 -31.79
CA PRO A 162 18.50 -7.31 -32.17
C PRO A 162 17.66 -8.60 -32.17
N LEU A 163 16.46 -8.58 -31.60
CA LEU A 163 15.53 -9.70 -31.60
C LEU A 163 14.54 -9.68 -32.78
N ASP A 164 14.50 -8.59 -33.53
CA ASP A 164 13.68 -8.49 -34.76
C ASP A 164 14.11 -9.57 -35.75
N GLY A 165 13.14 -10.36 -36.21
CA GLY A 165 13.38 -11.55 -37.05
C GLY A 165 14.02 -12.76 -36.36
N LYS A 166 14.23 -12.72 -35.00
CA LYS A 166 14.78 -13.82 -34.20
C LYS A 166 13.87 -14.29 -33.09
N ALA A 167 12.89 -13.49 -32.70
CA ALA A 167 11.84 -13.81 -31.76
C ALA A 167 10.50 -13.37 -32.34
N ASP A 168 9.42 -14.05 -31.97
CA ASP A 168 8.08 -13.69 -32.40
C ASP A 168 7.46 -12.70 -31.42
N LYS A 169 7.59 -12.95 -30.11
CA LYS A 169 6.99 -12.13 -29.05
C LYS A 169 7.86 -12.03 -27.81
N ILE A 170 7.98 -10.81 -27.28
CA ILE A 170 8.61 -10.57 -25.98
C ILE A 170 7.68 -9.76 -25.08
N LEU A 171 7.83 -9.96 -23.76
CA LEU A 171 7.13 -9.20 -22.73
C LEU A 171 8.13 -8.31 -21.99
N CYS A 172 7.77 -7.04 -21.79
CA CYS A 172 8.52 -6.07 -20.99
C CYS A 172 7.65 -5.52 -19.87
N VAL A 173 7.86 -5.97 -18.64
CA VAL A 173 7.09 -5.48 -17.46
C VAL A 173 7.74 -4.22 -16.93
N THR A 174 6.97 -3.13 -16.93
CA THR A 174 7.46 -1.78 -16.64
C THR A 174 6.39 -0.92 -15.94
N HIS A 175 6.43 0.39 -16.10
CA HIS A 175 5.73 1.39 -15.30
C HIS A 175 4.98 2.40 -16.17
N PRO A 176 3.95 3.08 -15.62
CA PRO A 176 3.10 4.01 -16.38
C PRO A 176 3.87 5.12 -17.10
N GLN A 177 4.88 5.72 -16.45
CA GLN A 177 5.61 6.83 -17.07
C GLN A 177 6.49 6.37 -18.22
N VAL A 178 7.12 5.20 -18.07
CA VAL A 178 7.92 4.58 -19.14
C VAL A 178 7.05 4.27 -20.36
N LEU A 179 5.82 3.78 -20.14
CA LEU A 179 4.87 3.53 -21.22
C LEU A 179 4.49 4.80 -21.98
N LYS A 180 4.28 5.91 -21.28
CA LYS A 180 4.02 7.22 -21.92
C LYS A 180 5.20 7.67 -22.79
N VAL A 181 6.41 7.58 -22.25
CA VAL A 181 7.64 7.94 -22.97
C VAL A 181 7.83 7.03 -24.19
N LEU A 182 7.67 5.71 -24.01
CA LEU A 182 7.82 4.75 -25.10
C LEU A 182 6.93 5.09 -26.29
N VAL A 183 5.64 5.30 -26.05
CA VAL A 183 4.69 5.58 -27.12
C VAL A 183 4.97 6.93 -27.78
N ARG A 184 5.24 7.96 -26.98
CA ARG A 184 5.45 9.32 -27.50
C ARG A 184 6.72 9.45 -28.33
N GLU A 185 7.81 8.81 -27.91
CA GLU A 185 9.15 9.04 -28.50
C GLU A 185 9.55 7.96 -29.54
N PHE A 186 9.05 6.74 -29.41
CA PHE A 186 9.55 5.62 -30.19
C PHE A 186 8.54 4.95 -31.13
N ALA A 187 7.22 5.21 -30.97
CA ALA A 187 6.23 4.73 -31.93
C ALA A 187 6.06 5.74 -33.08
N VAL A 188 6.42 5.35 -34.29
CA VAL A 188 6.65 6.30 -35.40
C VAL A 188 5.37 6.78 -36.08
N ASP A 189 4.48 5.84 -36.46
CA ASP A 189 3.41 6.17 -37.43
C ASP A 189 2.14 6.76 -36.80
N ASN A 190 1.83 6.44 -35.56
CA ASN A 190 0.61 6.86 -34.87
C ASN A 190 0.84 7.23 -33.39
N ALA A 191 2.06 7.60 -33.03
CA ALA A 191 2.46 7.88 -31.67
C ALA A 191 1.62 8.96 -30.96
N SER A 192 1.28 10.04 -31.66
CA SER A 192 0.51 11.14 -31.09
C SER A 192 -0.92 10.75 -30.73
N GLU A 193 -1.57 9.95 -31.58
CA GLU A 193 -2.91 9.44 -31.34
C GLU A 193 -2.91 8.35 -30.27
N ALA A 194 -1.96 7.43 -30.34
CA ALA A 194 -1.76 6.38 -29.34
C ALA A 194 -1.45 6.96 -27.95
N ALA A 195 -0.64 8.02 -27.87
CA ALA A 195 -0.34 8.68 -26.60
C ALA A 195 -1.56 9.37 -25.97
N LYS A 196 -2.46 9.94 -26.80
CA LYS A 196 -3.72 10.52 -26.33
C LYS A 196 -4.69 9.46 -25.78
N ASN A 197 -4.67 8.27 -26.39
CA ASN A 197 -5.57 7.16 -26.06
C ASN A 197 -4.93 6.15 -25.10
N LEU A 198 -3.77 6.47 -24.53
CA LEU A 198 -3.05 5.60 -23.59
C LEU A 198 -3.87 5.39 -22.32
N VAL A 199 -4.59 4.27 -22.28
CA VAL A 199 -5.29 3.83 -21.07
C VAL A 199 -4.28 3.21 -20.13
N GLN A 200 -3.98 3.90 -19.05
CA GLN A 200 -3.11 3.40 -17.99
C GLN A 200 -3.93 2.68 -16.92
N ARG A 201 -3.84 1.37 -16.90
CA ARG A 201 -4.41 0.51 -15.86
C ARG A 201 -3.38 -0.54 -15.45
N ASN A 202 -3.41 -0.90 -14.18
CA ASN A 202 -2.57 -2.00 -13.72
C ASN A 202 -2.84 -3.26 -14.54
N CYS A 203 -1.78 -3.99 -14.86
CA CYS A 203 -1.85 -5.20 -15.66
C CYS A 203 -2.46 -5.04 -17.06
N CYS A 204 -2.46 -3.83 -17.64
CA CYS A 204 -2.79 -3.65 -19.05
C CYS A 204 -1.55 -3.87 -19.94
N VAL A 205 -1.81 -4.34 -21.15
CA VAL A 205 -0.80 -4.66 -22.17
C VAL A 205 -0.89 -3.68 -23.31
N HIS A 206 0.25 -3.14 -23.72
CA HIS A 206 0.38 -2.31 -24.91
C HIS A 206 1.27 -3.06 -25.91
N VAL A 207 0.77 -3.28 -27.12
CA VAL A 207 1.45 -4.06 -28.15
C VAL A 207 2.06 -3.13 -29.18
N LEU A 208 3.38 -3.19 -29.29
CA LEU A 208 4.13 -2.56 -30.37
C LEU A 208 4.69 -3.64 -31.29
N GLU A 209 4.78 -3.32 -32.56
CA GLU A 209 5.51 -4.12 -33.54
C GLU A 209 6.86 -3.48 -33.80
N CYS A 210 7.92 -4.28 -33.76
CA CYS A 210 9.24 -3.89 -34.21
C CYS A 210 9.53 -4.58 -35.55
N LYS A 211 9.73 -3.78 -36.59
CA LYS A 211 10.08 -4.25 -37.92
C LYS A 211 11.14 -3.34 -38.52
N ASP A 212 12.23 -3.93 -39.01
CA ASP A 212 13.38 -3.20 -39.56
C ASP A 212 13.87 -2.10 -38.57
N GLY A 213 13.82 -2.40 -37.28
CA GLY A 213 14.20 -1.50 -36.19
C GLY A 213 13.23 -0.33 -35.91
N ARG A 214 12.07 -0.28 -36.55
CA ARG A 214 11.02 0.74 -36.35
C ARG A 214 9.90 0.18 -35.50
N PHE A 215 9.36 1.03 -34.62
CA PHE A 215 8.26 0.65 -33.75
C PHE A 215 6.96 1.26 -34.24
N THR A 216 5.90 0.44 -34.35
CA THR A 216 4.52 0.89 -34.62
C THR A 216 3.59 0.39 -33.53
N VAL A 217 2.61 1.20 -33.14
CA VAL A 217 1.60 0.80 -32.14
C VAL A 217 0.56 -0.08 -32.80
N LYS A 218 0.41 -1.31 -32.32
CA LYS A 218 -0.64 -2.24 -32.78
C LYS A 218 -1.88 -2.17 -31.91
N GLU A 219 -1.70 -2.10 -30.59
CA GLU A 219 -2.83 -2.11 -29.66
C GLU A 219 -2.42 -1.46 -28.34
N MET A 220 -3.38 -0.75 -27.72
CA MET A 220 -3.19 -0.04 -26.47
C MET A 220 -4.22 -0.47 -25.43
N GLY A 221 -3.74 -0.74 -24.20
CA GLY A 221 -4.60 -0.94 -23.05
C GLY A 221 -5.39 -2.25 -23.04
N ARG A 222 -4.93 -3.31 -23.72
CA ARG A 222 -5.55 -4.63 -23.66
C ARG A 222 -5.49 -5.17 -22.23
N ILE A 223 -6.61 -5.67 -21.73
CA ILE A 223 -6.70 -6.36 -20.45
C ILE A 223 -7.15 -7.81 -20.66
N TYR A 224 -6.60 -8.72 -19.85
CA TYR A 224 -6.93 -10.14 -19.89
C TYR A 224 -7.65 -10.62 -18.62
N TYR A 225 -7.95 -9.72 -17.69
CA TYR A 225 -8.72 -9.97 -16.48
C TYR A 225 -10.10 -9.31 -16.54
N ASP A 226 -11.04 -9.78 -15.71
CA ASP A 226 -12.36 -9.13 -15.59
C ASP A 226 -12.26 -7.83 -14.77
N ALA A 227 -12.11 -6.69 -15.46
CA ALA A 227 -11.98 -5.38 -14.83
C ALA A 227 -13.14 -5.08 -13.84
N LYS A 228 -14.37 -5.52 -14.15
CA LYS A 228 -15.53 -5.28 -13.28
C LYS A 228 -15.40 -6.00 -11.94
N SER A 229 -14.70 -7.13 -11.89
CA SER A 229 -14.45 -7.85 -10.64
C SER A 229 -13.54 -7.08 -9.68
N PHE A 230 -12.77 -6.12 -10.19
CA PHE A 230 -11.86 -5.28 -9.42
C PHE A 230 -12.39 -3.87 -9.15
N GLU A 231 -13.30 -3.35 -9.97
CA GLU A 231 -13.92 -2.03 -9.79
C GLU A 231 -14.90 -1.97 -8.60
N THR A 232 -15.54 -3.08 -8.26
CA THR A 232 -16.62 -3.14 -7.25
C THR A 232 -16.14 -3.26 -5.81
N LEU A 233 -14.84 -3.38 -5.56
CA LEU A 233 -14.27 -3.66 -4.25
C LEU A 233 -13.26 -2.60 -3.83
N GLN A 234 -13.72 -1.41 -3.46
CA GLN A 234 -12.91 -0.58 -2.57
C GLN A 234 -12.83 -1.27 -1.20
N GLU A 235 -11.87 -2.16 -1.08
CA GLU A 235 -11.58 -2.78 0.21
C GLU A 235 -11.11 -1.69 1.18
N PRO A 236 -11.60 -1.67 2.43
CA PRO A 236 -11.04 -0.82 3.46
C PRO A 236 -9.53 -1.08 3.61
N LEU A 237 -8.77 -0.03 3.89
CA LEU A 237 -7.34 -0.17 4.16
C LEU A 237 -7.13 -1.00 5.43
N MET A 238 -6.17 -1.92 5.38
CA MET A 238 -5.85 -2.79 6.52
C MET A 238 -4.82 -2.13 7.40
N VAL A 239 -5.21 -1.84 8.64
CA VAL A 239 -4.33 -1.27 9.66
C VAL A 239 -3.80 -2.41 10.53
N ALA A 240 -2.51 -2.71 10.41
CA ALA A 240 -1.84 -3.70 11.25
C ALA A 240 -1.73 -3.18 12.68
N HIS A 241 -2.51 -3.77 13.57
CA HIS A 241 -2.55 -3.39 14.97
C HIS A 241 -1.30 -3.84 15.70
N ARG A 242 -0.52 -2.88 16.23
CA ARG A 242 0.73 -3.14 16.97
C ARG A 242 1.75 -3.97 16.19
N GLY A 243 1.86 -3.74 14.89
CA GLY A 243 2.75 -4.48 14.02
C GLY A 243 2.28 -5.88 13.63
N PHE A 244 1.00 -6.22 13.81
CA PHE A 244 0.45 -7.53 13.49
C PHE A 244 1.08 -8.67 14.32
N GLY A 245 0.85 -8.63 15.64
CA GLY A 245 1.20 -9.72 16.55
C GLY A 245 0.30 -10.92 16.31
N ASP A 246 0.88 -12.06 15.98
CA ASP A 246 0.18 -13.31 15.73
C ASP A 246 0.43 -14.29 16.87
N ARG A 247 -0.55 -14.45 17.75
CA ARG A 247 -0.48 -15.35 18.90
C ARG A 247 -0.41 -16.81 18.50
N ALA A 248 -1.04 -17.19 17.37
CA ALA A 248 -1.03 -18.57 16.92
C ALA A 248 0.37 -19.02 16.49
N ASN A 249 1.15 -18.11 15.91
CA ASN A 249 2.54 -18.34 15.51
C ASN A 249 3.57 -17.81 16.51
N GLY A 250 3.14 -17.41 17.71
CA GLY A 250 4.04 -16.99 18.79
C GLY A 250 4.68 -15.62 18.60
N ARG A 251 4.11 -14.74 17.77
CA ARG A 251 4.61 -13.39 17.57
C ARG A 251 3.97 -12.42 18.55
N ALA A 252 4.77 -11.81 19.41
CA ALA A 252 4.29 -10.81 20.35
C ALA A 252 3.95 -9.49 19.64
N GLU A 253 2.89 -8.82 20.10
CA GLU A 253 2.57 -7.46 19.67
C GLU A 253 3.77 -6.52 19.87
N ALA A 254 3.95 -5.53 18.99
CA ALA A 254 4.99 -4.50 19.08
C ALA A 254 6.45 -5.05 19.17
N SER A 255 6.69 -6.24 18.64
CA SER A 255 8.03 -6.85 18.52
C SER A 255 8.56 -6.74 17.08
N LYS A 256 9.88 -6.90 16.88
CA LYS A 256 10.47 -6.93 15.53
C LYS A 256 9.77 -7.95 14.60
N PRO A 257 9.54 -9.22 15.05
CA PRO A 257 8.78 -10.16 14.22
C PRO A 257 7.35 -9.72 13.87
N ALA A 258 6.68 -8.97 14.75
CA ALA A 258 5.35 -8.45 14.45
C ALA A 258 5.40 -7.38 13.36
N TYR A 259 6.37 -6.46 13.42
CA TYR A 259 6.55 -5.43 12.39
C TYR A 259 6.99 -6.01 11.04
N SER A 260 7.89 -7.00 11.03
CA SER A 260 8.23 -7.75 9.80
C SER A 260 6.98 -8.41 9.20
N ASN A 261 6.15 -9.03 10.05
CA ASN A 261 4.92 -9.66 9.61
C ASN A 261 3.90 -8.65 9.03
N ALA A 262 3.86 -7.43 9.55
CA ALA A 262 3.03 -6.35 8.98
C ALA A 262 3.45 -6.03 7.54
N VAL A 263 4.76 -5.99 7.28
CA VAL A 263 5.31 -5.80 5.93
C VAL A 263 4.98 -6.98 5.03
N ASP A 264 5.18 -8.21 5.51
CA ASP A 264 4.96 -9.44 4.73
C ASP A 264 3.49 -9.69 4.43
N SER A 265 2.58 -9.28 5.33
CA SER A 265 1.13 -9.34 5.11
C SER A 265 0.60 -8.24 4.17
N VAL A 266 1.50 -7.38 3.66
CA VAL A 266 1.15 -6.28 2.75
C VAL A 266 0.07 -5.37 3.34
N CYS A 267 0.21 -4.99 4.63
CA CYS A 267 -0.73 -4.05 5.25
C CYS A 267 -0.62 -2.66 4.61
N ASP A 268 -1.69 -1.89 4.70
CA ASP A 268 -1.73 -0.53 4.14
C ASP A 268 -1.24 0.51 5.15
N ILE A 269 -1.44 0.25 6.45
CA ILE A 269 -1.07 1.13 7.55
C ILE A 269 -0.52 0.29 8.70
N VAL A 270 0.56 0.73 9.33
CA VAL A 270 1.03 0.17 10.60
C VAL A 270 0.68 1.11 11.74
N LYS A 271 0.02 0.57 12.77
CA LYS A 271 -0.27 1.29 14.01
C LYS A 271 0.87 1.13 15.01
N LEU A 272 1.39 2.26 15.47
CA LEU A 272 2.52 2.38 16.40
C LEU A 272 2.03 3.00 17.72
N ASP A 273 2.06 2.20 18.80
CA ASP A 273 1.69 2.66 20.14
C ASP A 273 2.93 3.19 20.85
N LEU A 274 3.03 4.49 21.02
CA LEU A 274 4.24 5.18 21.47
C LEU A 274 4.32 5.34 22.97
N ARG A 275 5.50 5.04 23.54
CA ARG A 275 5.86 5.24 24.95
C ARG A 275 7.28 5.80 25.05
N CYS A 276 7.59 6.37 26.22
CA CYS A 276 8.92 6.89 26.53
C CYS A 276 9.46 6.22 27.78
N THR A 277 10.74 5.81 27.76
CA THR A 277 11.45 5.30 28.93
C THR A 277 11.89 6.44 29.86
N LYS A 278 12.39 6.10 31.04
CA LYS A 278 12.93 7.07 32.01
C LYS A 278 14.02 7.96 31.42
N ASP A 279 14.87 7.41 30.58
CA ASP A 279 15.97 8.09 29.90
C ASP A 279 15.59 8.70 28.53
N GLY A 280 14.29 8.79 28.23
CA GLY A 280 13.77 9.51 27.07
C GLY A 280 13.85 8.74 25.75
N VAL A 281 14.09 7.42 25.76
CA VAL A 281 14.07 6.59 24.56
C VAL A 281 12.63 6.26 24.16
N ILE A 282 12.31 6.43 22.87
CA ILE A 282 10.98 6.13 22.33
C ILE A 282 10.87 4.65 22.03
N VAL A 283 9.93 3.97 22.69
CA VAL A 283 9.67 2.53 22.53
C VAL A 283 8.22 2.27 22.13
N LEU A 284 7.99 1.12 21.52
CA LEU A 284 6.68 0.71 21.05
C LEU A 284 6.06 -0.28 22.03
N ASN A 285 5.03 0.16 22.75
CA ASN A 285 4.24 -0.69 23.64
C ASN A 285 2.88 -0.05 23.93
N HIS A 286 1.82 -0.83 23.90
CA HIS A 286 0.49 -0.31 24.18
C HIS A 286 0.32 0.12 25.64
N ASP A 287 0.68 -0.75 26.57
CA ASP A 287 0.47 -0.53 28.00
C ASP A 287 1.60 0.30 28.60
N GLY A 288 1.29 1.15 29.58
CA GLY A 288 2.32 1.83 30.37
C GLY A 288 3.05 0.88 31.32
N ASN A 289 2.37 -0.18 31.77
CA ASN A 289 2.93 -1.20 32.66
C ASN A 289 3.17 -2.50 31.89
N LEU A 290 4.35 -3.12 32.11
CA LEU A 290 4.80 -4.29 31.38
C LEU A 290 4.24 -5.64 31.88
N LYS A 291 3.40 -5.63 32.94
CA LYS A 291 2.83 -6.85 33.52
C LYS A 291 2.07 -7.71 32.52
N ARG A 292 1.26 -7.08 31.64
CA ARG A 292 0.44 -7.80 30.66
C ARG A 292 1.29 -8.49 29.59
N THR A 293 2.29 -7.82 29.07
CA THR A 293 3.09 -8.29 27.92
C THR A 293 4.30 -9.12 28.33
N MET A 294 4.99 -8.73 29.40
CA MET A 294 6.27 -9.31 29.83
C MET A 294 6.23 -10.01 31.20
N GLY A 295 5.10 -9.93 31.92
CA GLY A 295 5.03 -10.44 33.30
C GLY A 295 5.75 -9.58 34.33
N TRP A 296 6.39 -8.49 33.91
CA TRP A 296 7.18 -7.61 34.76
C TRP A 296 6.30 -6.41 35.21
N ASN A 297 6.02 -6.37 36.52
CA ASN A 297 5.14 -5.32 37.06
C ASN A 297 5.91 -4.00 37.29
N VAL A 298 6.27 -3.34 36.18
CA VAL A 298 6.97 -2.06 36.17
C VAL A 298 6.40 -1.15 35.10
N ASN A 299 6.38 0.15 35.37
CA ASN A 299 6.00 1.15 34.37
C ASN A 299 7.22 1.50 33.49
N ILE A 300 7.00 1.64 32.19
CA ILE A 300 8.04 1.97 31.22
C ILE A 300 8.76 3.28 31.59
N THR A 301 8.03 4.26 32.09
CA THR A 301 8.58 5.56 32.52
C THR A 301 9.51 5.48 33.74
N ASN A 302 9.57 4.34 34.45
CA ASN A 302 10.38 4.15 35.63
C ASN A 302 11.67 3.41 35.36
N VAL A 303 11.89 2.94 34.13
CA VAL A 303 13.08 2.17 33.73
C VAL A 303 13.78 2.81 32.54
N THR A 304 15.11 2.68 32.49
CA THR A 304 15.90 3.06 31.32
C THR A 304 15.69 2.07 30.17
N TYR A 305 16.05 2.48 28.96
CA TYR A 305 16.01 1.55 27.83
C TYR A 305 16.94 0.35 28.00
N THR A 306 18.12 0.58 28.56
CA THR A 306 19.06 -0.51 28.85
C THR A 306 18.47 -1.56 29.80
N GLU A 307 17.89 -1.12 30.93
CA GLU A 307 17.19 -2.04 31.83
C GLU A 307 16.03 -2.77 31.17
N LEU A 308 15.26 -2.04 30.34
CA LEU A 308 14.15 -2.60 29.59
C LEU A 308 14.60 -3.62 28.55
N TYR A 309 15.71 -3.37 27.87
CA TYR A 309 16.28 -4.27 26.88
C TYR A 309 16.88 -5.53 27.51
N GLU A 310 17.55 -5.41 28.63
CA GLU A 310 18.20 -6.54 29.34
C GLU A 310 17.17 -7.43 30.04
N LYS A 311 16.23 -6.85 30.75
CA LYS A 311 15.29 -7.57 31.63
C LYS A 311 13.93 -7.84 30.96
N GLY A 312 13.49 -6.96 30.07
CA GLY A 312 12.18 -7.06 29.44
C GLY A 312 12.16 -8.08 28.30
N ARG A 313 11.48 -9.21 28.55
CA ARG A 313 11.22 -10.23 27.53
C ARG A 313 9.71 -10.47 27.44
N TYR A 314 9.18 -10.61 26.24
CA TYR A 314 7.80 -11.03 26.10
C TYR A 314 7.60 -12.42 26.71
N SER A 315 6.53 -12.58 27.49
CA SER A 315 6.27 -13.81 28.22
C SER A 315 6.02 -14.99 27.29
N TYR A 316 6.90 -15.99 27.35
CA TYR A 316 6.84 -17.22 26.55
C TYR A 316 5.46 -17.90 26.63
N ASN A 317 4.95 -18.13 27.84
CA ASN A 317 3.69 -18.83 28.05
C ASN A 317 2.47 -18.10 27.46
N LYS A 318 2.51 -16.78 27.45
CA LYS A 318 1.41 -15.97 26.94
C LYS A 318 1.34 -15.95 25.42
N TRP A 319 2.50 -16.00 24.75
CA TRP A 319 2.59 -15.89 23.31
C TRP A 319 2.79 -17.25 22.61
N LYS A 320 2.64 -18.38 23.34
CA LYS A 320 2.68 -19.76 22.81
C LYS A 320 3.88 -20.02 21.88
N GLN A 321 5.04 -19.49 22.21
CA GLN A 321 6.23 -19.66 21.39
C GLN A 321 6.71 -21.11 21.37
N LYS A 322 6.98 -21.62 20.19
CA LYS A 322 7.63 -22.93 20.00
C LYS A 322 9.17 -22.84 20.04
N LYS A 323 9.73 -21.66 19.82
CA LYS A 323 11.17 -21.37 19.90
C LYS A 323 11.38 -19.96 20.47
N PRO A 324 12.47 -19.69 21.20
CA PRO A 324 12.81 -18.35 21.64
C PRO A 324 13.14 -17.47 20.43
N LEU A 325 12.16 -16.69 19.98
CA LEU A 325 12.41 -15.55 19.12
C LEU A 325 12.92 -14.41 20.01
N ASP A 326 13.83 -13.59 19.52
CA ASP A 326 14.25 -12.38 20.25
C ASP A 326 13.10 -11.37 20.26
N MET A 327 12.17 -11.58 21.18
CA MET A 327 10.99 -10.74 21.34
C MET A 327 11.20 -9.78 22.48
N ARG A 328 11.98 -8.77 22.20
CA ARG A 328 12.19 -7.61 23.06
C ARG A 328 11.33 -6.44 22.60
N ILE A 329 11.19 -5.46 23.48
CA ILE A 329 10.60 -4.18 23.13
C ILE A 329 11.47 -3.51 22.06
N VAL A 330 10.80 -2.86 21.10
CA VAL A 330 11.45 -2.25 19.94
C VAL A 330 11.46 -0.74 20.11
N ARG A 331 12.54 -0.08 19.77
CA ARG A 331 12.60 1.38 19.65
C ARG A 331 11.88 1.83 18.38
N LEU A 332 11.44 3.09 18.38
CA LEU A 332 10.75 3.65 17.21
C LEU A 332 11.65 3.63 15.97
N ASP A 333 12.90 4.07 16.07
CA ASP A 333 13.85 4.10 14.95
C ASP A 333 14.06 2.70 14.35
N GLU A 334 14.29 1.68 15.16
CA GLU A 334 14.43 0.29 14.70
C GLU A 334 13.16 -0.24 14.00
N ALA A 335 11.99 0.15 14.49
CA ALA A 335 10.73 -0.25 13.86
C ALA A 335 10.56 0.44 12.50
N LEU A 336 10.91 1.73 12.39
CA LEU A 336 10.81 2.49 11.14
C LEU A 336 11.70 1.91 10.04
N GLU A 337 12.88 1.41 10.36
CA GLU A 337 13.74 0.69 9.40
C GLU A 337 13.03 -0.55 8.82
N ILE A 338 12.33 -1.31 9.67
CA ILE A 338 11.63 -2.53 9.24
C ILE A 338 10.40 -2.19 8.39
N ILE A 339 9.60 -1.21 8.85
CA ILE A 339 8.28 -0.91 8.24
C ILE A 339 8.34 0.15 7.14
N GLN A 340 9.50 0.61 6.74
CA GLN A 340 9.68 1.61 5.67
C GLN A 340 8.86 1.30 4.39
N PRO A 341 8.71 0.02 3.96
CA PRO A 341 7.90 -0.34 2.80
C PRO A 341 6.39 -0.09 2.99
N VAL A 342 5.89 0.02 4.22
CA VAL A 342 4.46 0.26 4.47
C VAL A 342 4.09 1.69 4.06
N PRO A 343 3.00 1.89 3.28
CA PRO A 343 2.71 3.21 2.72
C PRO A 343 2.33 4.27 3.75
N GLN A 344 1.77 3.88 4.89
CA GLN A 344 1.26 4.82 5.89
C GLN A 344 1.52 4.35 7.33
N PHE A 345 1.65 5.30 8.22
CA PHE A 345 1.91 5.09 9.65
C PHE A 345 0.82 5.76 10.49
N TRP A 346 0.26 5.02 11.41
CA TRP A 346 -0.65 5.57 12.41
C TRP A 346 0.08 5.62 13.75
N ILE A 347 0.46 6.81 14.19
CA ILE A 347 1.08 7.02 15.49
C ILE A 347 0.00 7.29 16.55
N ASP A 348 0.03 6.51 17.62
CA ASP A 348 -0.92 6.55 18.72
C ASP A 348 -0.19 6.97 20.00
N PHE A 349 -0.37 8.23 20.38
CA PHE A 349 0.19 8.77 21.61
C PHE A 349 -0.61 8.30 22.82
N LYS A 350 0.01 7.44 23.63
CA LYS A 350 -0.62 6.90 24.85
C LYS A 350 -0.64 7.89 26.02
N TYR A 351 0.14 8.94 25.94
CA TYR A 351 0.07 10.14 26.77
C TYR A 351 0.57 11.33 25.93
N TYR A 352 0.21 12.52 26.35
CA TYR A 352 0.63 13.73 25.66
C TYR A 352 1.70 14.47 26.47
N ASP A 353 2.79 14.70 25.82
CA ASP A 353 3.88 15.58 26.23
C ASP A 353 4.44 16.26 24.98
N PRO A 354 4.58 17.61 24.96
CA PRO A 354 5.02 18.33 23.76
C PRO A 354 6.43 17.95 23.29
N GLU A 355 7.37 17.79 24.22
CA GLU A 355 8.76 17.43 23.87
C GLU A 355 8.84 16.00 23.36
N PHE A 356 8.04 15.10 23.93
CA PHE A 356 7.93 13.73 23.43
C PHE A 356 7.36 13.69 22.02
N ALA A 357 6.33 14.49 21.75
CA ALA A 357 5.76 14.59 20.40
C ALA A 357 6.79 15.09 19.38
N ASP A 358 7.58 16.11 19.76
CA ASP A 358 8.64 16.65 18.91
C ASP A 358 9.73 15.59 18.61
N LYS A 359 10.16 14.84 19.61
CA LYS A 359 11.13 13.75 19.43
C LYS A 359 10.60 12.66 18.50
N VAL A 360 9.31 12.31 18.62
CA VAL A 360 8.68 11.34 17.72
C VAL A 360 8.72 11.82 16.27
N VAL A 361 8.32 13.07 16.02
CA VAL A 361 8.34 13.64 14.66
C VAL A 361 9.78 13.68 14.13
N GLN A 362 10.75 14.09 14.96
CA GLN A 362 12.15 14.12 14.55
C GLN A 362 12.65 12.72 14.16
N THR A 363 12.26 11.67 14.89
CA THR A 363 12.63 10.28 14.54
C THR A 363 12.13 9.88 13.14
N PHE A 364 10.92 10.31 12.74
CA PHE A 364 10.42 10.08 11.37
C PHE A 364 11.24 10.84 10.32
N ILE A 365 11.61 12.09 10.62
CA ILE A 365 12.46 12.91 9.74
C ILE A 365 13.84 12.27 9.56
N ASP A 366 14.47 11.83 10.65
CA ASP A 366 15.79 11.18 10.64
C ASP A 366 15.75 9.86 9.85
N ALA A 367 14.65 9.13 9.94
CA ALA A 367 14.39 7.94 9.13
C ALA A 367 14.04 8.23 7.65
N LYS A 368 14.05 9.51 7.24
CA LYS A 368 13.70 9.98 5.88
C LYS A 368 12.30 9.56 5.44
N ILE A 369 11.37 9.48 6.37
CA ILE A 369 9.96 9.19 6.09
C ILE A 369 9.22 10.51 5.93
N ASP A 370 8.57 10.69 4.78
CA ASP A 370 7.75 11.86 4.52
C ASP A 370 6.55 11.93 5.49
N LEU A 371 6.40 13.07 6.15
CA LEU A 371 5.38 13.26 7.19
C LEU A 371 3.94 13.22 6.65
N SER A 372 3.73 13.39 5.35
CA SER A 372 2.41 13.19 4.73
C SER A 372 1.90 11.75 4.82
N ARG A 373 2.80 10.79 5.03
CA ARG A 373 2.48 9.38 5.28
C ARG A 373 2.03 9.12 6.72
N VAL A 374 2.20 10.08 7.62
CA VAL A 374 1.90 9.93 9.04
C VAL A 374 0.47 10.38 9.33
N MET A 375 -0.27 9.56 10.07
CA MET A 375 -1.55 9.90 10.69
C MET A 375 -1.37 9.92 12.20
N VAL A 376 -1.69 11.04 12.82
CA VAL A 376 -1.68 11.17 14.29
C VAL A 376 -3.06 10.80 14.82
N ALA A 377 -3.09 9.84 15.73
CA ALA A 377 -4.28 9.55 16.50
C ALA A 377 -4.04 9.93 17.97
N THR A 378 -4.92 10.72 18.52
CA THR A 378 -4.77 11.27 19.87
C THR A 378 -6.08 11.29 20.61
N PHE A 379 -5.99 11.39 21.95
CA PHE A 379 -7.11 11.54 22.87
C PHE A 379 -7.21 12.95 23.46
N THR A 380 -6.31 13.87 23.09
CA THR A 380 -6.23 15.18 23.74
C THR A 380 -6.28 16.33 22.74
N GLU A 381 -7.02 17.37 23.07
CA GLU A 381 -7.13 18.61 22.30
C GLU A 381 -5.76 19.31 22.16
N LYS A 382 -4.96 19.33 23.23
CA LYS A 382 -3.62 19.94 23.23
C LYS A 382 -2.69 19.33 22.17
N ALA A 383 -2.73 18.01 21.99
CA ALA A 383 -1.96 17.35 20.95
C ALA A 383 -2.45 17.75 19.54
N ILE A 384 -3.77 17.84 19.33
CA ILE A 384 -4.34 18.27 18.05
C ILE A 384 -3.81 19.66 17.68
N VAL A 385 -3.87 20.61 18.62
CA VAL A 385 -3.39 21.98 18.40
C VAL A 385 -1.90 21.99 18.05
N GLN A 386 -1.06 21.35 18.85
CA GLN A 386 0.38 21.31 18.59
C GLN A 386 0.72 20.76 17.20
N PHE A 387 0.11 19.62 16.82
CA PHE A 387 0.41 19.01 15.53
C PHE A 387 -0.04 19.91 14.37
N LYS A 388 -1.17 20.59 14.48
CA LYS A 388 -1.62 21.52 13.43
C LYS A 388 -0.73 22.74 13.28
N GLU A 389 -0.29 23.32 14.38
CA GLU A 389 0.51 24.54 14.39
C GLU A 389 1.96 24.25 13.99
N LYS A 390 2.57 23.20 14.54
CA LYS A 390 4.00 22.95 14.40
C LYS A 390 4.36 22.05 13.22
N TYR A 391 3.45 21.13 12.84
CA TYR A 391 3.70 20.11 11.82
C TYR A 391 2.62 20.08 10.72
N PRO A 392 2.47 21.16 9.93
CA PRO A 392 1.38 21.27 8.95
C PRO A 392 1.45 20.21 7.82
N SER A 393 2.61 19.58 7.61
CA SER A 393 2.75 18.44 6.70
C SER A 393 2.06 17.17 7.21
N ILE A 394 1.82 17.04 8.53
CA ILE A 394 0.99 15.99 9.11
C ILE A 394 -0.48 16.41 9.03
N ARG A 395 -1.07 16.30 7.85
CA ARG A 395 -2.44 16.78 7.60
C ARG A 395 -3.54 15.86 8.17
N ARG A 396 -3.18 14.65 8.59
CA ARG A 396 -4.13 13.63 9.04
C ARG A 396 -4.11 13.49 10.54
N ILE A 397 -4.81 14.37 11.21
CA ILE A 397 -5.03 14.30 12.65
C ILE A 397 -6.41 13.72 12.91
N SER A 398 -6.47 12.66 13.68
CA SER A 398 -7.68 11.89 13.96
C SER A 398 -7.91 11.71 15.45
N HIS A 399 -9.15 11.37 15.82
CA HIS A 399 -9.54 11.15 17.20
C HIS A 399 -9.99 9.71 17.41
N ILE A 400 -9.60 9.12 18.55
CA ILE A 400 -9.99 7.76 18.94
C ILE A 400 -11.11 7.83 19.98
N PHE A 401 -12.29 7.32 19.62
CA PHE A 401 -13.45 7.29 20.50
C PHE A 401 -13.65 5.90 21.09
N TRP A 402 -13.14 5.66 22.27
CA TRP A 402 -13.40 4.38 22.95
C TRP A 402 -13.55 4.49 24.47
N LYS A 403 -13.39 5.70 25.03
CA LYS A 403 -13.58 5.98 26.45
C LYS A 403 -14.31 7.28 26.64
N TYR A 404 -14.80 7.50 27.87
CA TYR A 404 -15.28 8.80 28.28
C TYR A 404 -14.26 9.89 27.93
N HIS A 405 -14.69 10.83 27.15
CA HIS A 405 -13.88 11.96 26.75
C HIS A 405 -14.18 13.11 27.70
N LYS A 406 -13.25 13.37 28.60
CA LYS A 406 -13.43 14.36 29.66
C LYS A 406 -13.71 15.77 29.12
N ASP A 407 -13.01 16.13 28.03
CA ASP A 407 -13.12 17.45 27.41
C ASP A 407 -14.44 17.64 26.63
N LEU A 408 -15.07 16.53 26.20
CA LEU A 408 -16.37 16.54 25.54
C LEU A 408 -17.51 16.17 26.47
N ASN A 409 -17.21 15.84 27.72
CA ASN A 409 -18.17 15.31 28.67
C ASN A 409 -19.03 14.17 28.10
N MET A 410 -18.40 13.24 27.36
CA MET A 410 -19.07 12.24 26.56
C MET A 410 -18.47 10.85 26.71
N TYR A 411 -19.31 9.81 26.61
CA TYR A 411 -18.89 8.44 26.40
C TYR A 411 -18.92 8.10 24.90
N ALA A 412 -17.81 7.61 24.38
CA ALA A 412 -17.67 7.28 22.97
C ALA A 412 -18.13 5.86 22.60
N ASN A 413 -18.92 5.19 23.44
CA ASN A 413 -19.25 3.77 23.28
C ASN A 413 -20.74 3.52 23.48
N VAL A 414 -21.55 3.82 22.48
CA VAL A 414 -22.99 3.53 22.51
C VAL A 414 -23.30 2.36 21.57
N ARG A 415 -23.91 1.30 22.07
CA ARG A 415 -24.40 0.21 21.22
C ARG A 415 -25.62 0.66 20.43
N PRO A 416 -25.69 0.36 19.11
CA PRO A 416 -26.86 0.65 18.30
C PRO A 416 -28.12 0.00 18.89
N GLY A 417 -29.22 0.76 18.96
CA GLY A 417 -30.53 0.25 19.34
C GLY A 417 -30.72 -0.06 20.83
N LYS A 418 -29.78 0.34 21.71
CA LYS A 418 -30.00 0.31 23.17
C LYS A 418 -29.95 1.71 23.74
N THR A 419 -30.91 2.02 24.62
CA THR A 419 -30.85 3.15 25.51
C THR A 419 -29.61 3.03 26.40
N LEU A 420 -29.05 4.16 26.79
CA LEU A 420 -27.78 4.26 27.56
C LEU A 420 -27.86 3.71 29.01
N ASP A 421 -28.80 2.84 29.29
CA ASP A 421 -29.08 2.31 30.63
C ASP A 421 -28.17 1.15 31.05
N ALA A 422 -27.21 0.74 30.20
CA ALA A 422 -26.30 -0.34 30.53
C ALA A 422 -24.92 0.17 31.01
N PRO A 423 -24.42 -0.31 32.15
CA PRO A 423 -23.15 0.13 32.73
C PRO A 423 -21.96 -0.33 31.89
N PHE A 424 -21.02 0.58 31.67
CA PHE A 424 -19.85 0.39 30.81
C PHE A 424 -18.61 0.01 31.58
N SER A 425 -18.53 -0.64 32.54
CA SER A 425 -17.37 -1.33 33.09
C SER A 425 -17.71 -2.00 34.40
N ASN A 426 -17.50 -3.26 34.48
CA ASN A 426 -17.53 -4.07 35.71
C ASN A 426 -18.79 -3.93 36.57
N GLY A 427 -19.96 -3.74 35.92
CA GLY A 427 -21.26 -3.72 36.63
C GLY A 427 -21.54 -2.50 37.50
N LYS A 428 -20.75 -1.44 37.38
CA LYS A 428 -21.00 -0.18 38.13
C LYS A 428 -21.55 0.92 37.20
N PRO A 429 -22.65 1.60 37.54
CA PRO A 429 -23.12 2.75 36.80
C PRO A 429 -22.11 3.89 36.90
N SER A 430 -21.64 4.39 35.76
CA SER A 430 -20.91 5.64 35.71
C SER A 430 -21.92 6.76 35.47
N GLY A 431 -21.92 7.77 36.32
CA GLY A 431 -23.00 8.70 36.46
C GLY A 431 -23.22 9.75 35.37
N HIS A 432 -22.84 9.53 34.12
CA HIS A 432 -23.01 10.49 33.03
C HIS A 432 -23.46 9.79 31.77
N PHE A 433 -24.76 9.84 31.51
CA PHE A 433 -25.37 9.28 30.28
C PHE A 433 -25.82 10.43 29.38
N MET A 434 -25.43 10.36 28.09
CA MET A 434 -25.98 11.27 27.09
C MET A 434 -26.81 10.50 26.06
N VAL A 435 -27.89 11.10 25.64
CA VAL A 435 -28.69 10.60 24.52
C VAL A 435 -27.81 10.61 23.26
N ARG A 436 -27.95 9.58 22.44
CA ARG A 436 -27.14 9.40 21.21
C ARG A 436 -27.08 10.65 20.32
N GLU A 437 -28.21 11.35 20.14
CA GLU A 437 -28.30 12.58 19.35
C GLU A 437 -27.45 13.71 19.93
N LYS A 438 -27.40 13.88 21.24
CA LYS A 438 -26.54 14.86 21.90
C LYS A 438 -25.08 14.50 21.81
N LEU A 439 -24.77 13.20 21.89
CA LEU A 439 -23.43 12.68 21.70
C LEU A 439 -22.91 13.01 20.29
N LEU A 440 -23.71 12.73 19.28
CA LEU A 440 -23.35 12.95 17.88
C LEU A 440 -23.25 14.44 17.54
N SER A 441 -24.12 15.31 18.09
CA SER A 441 -24.04 16.76 17.86
C SER A 441 -22.78 17.36 18.46
N GLY A 442 -22.48 17.07 19.73
CA GLY A 442 -21.26 17.53 20.39
C GLY A 442 -19.97 17.02 19.67
N LEU A 443 -20.01 15.79 19.17
CA LEU A 443 -18.93 15.24 18.34
C LEU A 443 -18.76 16.02 17.03
N ALA A 444 -19.87 16.38 16.37
CA ALA A 444 -19.83 17.17 15.14
C ALA A 444 -19.19 18.54 15.38
N ASP A 445 -19.56 19.22 16.45
CA ASP A 445 -18.98 20.51 16.82
C ASP A 445 -17.48 20.40 17.11
N TYR A 446 -17.07 19.37 17.83
CA TYR A 446 -15.66 19.10 18.12
C TYR A 446 -14.85 18.80 16.85
N ILE A 447 -15.38 17.95 15.97
CA ILE A 447 -14.74 17.61 14.69
C ILE A 447 -14.57 18.86 13.83
N LYS A 448 -15.62 19.69 13.74
CA LYS A 448 -15.57 20.95 12.97
C LYS A 448 -14.62 21.96 13.60
N LYS A 449 -14.69 22.18 14.93
CA LYS A 449 -13.80 23.08 15.67
C LYS A 449 -12.33 22.76 15.43
N HIS A 450 -11.99 21.48 15.42
CA HIS A 450 -10.62 21.02 15.28
C HIS A 450 -10.28 20.56 13.87
N ASP A 451 -11.20 20.70 12.89
CA ASP A 451 -11.03 20.24 11.51
C ASP A 451 -10.32 18.87 11.48
N LEU A 452 -10.92 17.89 12.13
CA LEU A 452 -10.35 16.56 12.25
C LEU A 452 -10.46 15.81 10.93
N TYR A 453 -9.35 15.25 10.49
CA TYR A 453 -9.31 14.39 9.30
C TYR A 453 -10.12 13.11 9.48
N GLY A 454 -10.05 12.50 10.66
CA GLY A 454 -10.60 11.17 10.87
C GLY A 454 -11.10 10.85 12.27
N VAL A 455 -11.85 9.76 12.32
CA VAL A 455 -12.43 9.19 13.53
C VAL A 455 -12.25 7.68 13.53
N HIS A 456 -11.91 7.12 14.67
CA HIS A 456 -11.76 5.69 14.89
C HIS A 456 -12.84 5.19 15.84
N LEU A 457 -13.66 4.25 15.39
CA LEU A 457 -14.82 3.72 16.10
C LEU A 457 -14.64 2.26 16.52
N PRO A 458 -15.13 1.84 17.70
CA PRO A 458 -15.13 0.44 18.11
C PRO A 458 -16.15 -0.37 17.28
N ARG A 459 -15.69 -1.40 16.55
CA ARG A 459 -16.52 -2.20 15.65
C ARG A 459 -17.80 -2.75 16.31
N ARG A 460 -17.67 -3.31 17.51
CA ARG A 460 -18.79 -3.99 18.21
C ARG A 460 -19.81 -3.03 18.81
N GLN A 461 -19.55 -1.73 18.81
CA GLN A 461 -20.37 -0.71 19.43
C GLN A 461 -20.88 0.33 18.43
N SER A 462 -20.55 0.17 17.16
CA SER A 462 -20.89 1.10 16.08
C SER A 462 -21.91 0.51 15.13
N ALA A 463 -22.68 1.38 14.51
CA ALA A 463 -23.65 1.08 13.48
C ALA A 463 -23.30 1.77 12.15
N GLU A 464 -23.94 1.34 11.07
CA GLU A 464 -23.82 1.98 9.76
C GLU A 464 -24.21 3.46 9.81
N ASP A 465 -25.25 3.80 10.59
CA ASP A 465 -25.70 5.18 10.74
C ASP A 465 -24.66 6.09 11.42
N ASP A 466 -23.79 5.56 12.27
CA ASP A 466 -22.68 6.32 12.85
C ASP A 466 -21.67 6.71 11.78
N VAL A 467 -21.38 5.80 10.86
CA VAL A 467 -20.48 6.06 9.73
C VAL A 467 -21.11 7.06 8.76
N LYS A 468 -22.38 6.88 8.41
CA LYS A 468 -23.14 7.82 7.56
C LYS A 468 -23.16 9.22 8.17
N PHE A 469 -23.44 9.34 9.47
CA PHE A 469 -23.41 10.61 10.18
C PHE A 469 -22.05 11.30 10.06
N LEU A 470 -20.95 10.60 10.35
CA LEU A 470 -19.60 11.13 10.26
C LEU A 470 -19.26 11.59 8.83
N ARG A 471 -19.70 10.85 7.83
CA ARG A 471 -19.55 11.24 6.41
C ARG A 471 -20.32 12.52 6.08
N ASN A 472 -21.55 12.62 6.54
CA ASN A 472 -22.41 13.79 6.29
C ASN A 472 -21.85 15.08 6.90
N ILE A 473 -21.12 15.00 8.00
CA ILE A 473 -20.43 16.15 8.61
C ILE A 473 -19.04 16.41 8.06
N GLY A 474 -18.60 15.66 7.02
CA GLY A 474 -17.36 15.92 6.30
C GLY A 474 -16.13 15.17 6.80
N VAL A 475 -16.27 14.16 7.68
CA VAL A 475 -15.14 13.33 8.13
C VAL A 475 -14.58 12.55 6.93
N LYS A 476 -13.29 12.76 6.62
CA LYS A 476 -12.61 12.15 5.47
C LYS A 476 -12.17 10.71 5.74
N TRP A 477 -11.94 10.34 7.01
CA TRP A 477 -11.46 9.03 7.41
C TRP A 477 -12.31 8.46 8.56
N VAL A 478 -12.90 7.30 8.33
CA VAL A 478 -13.57 6.52 9.40
C VAL A 478 -12.99 5.12 9.39
N SER A 479 -12.46 4.66 10.50
CA SER A 479 -12.01 3.28 10.66
C SER A 479 -12.67 2.56 11.83
N LEU A 480 -12.77 1.24 11.71
CA LEU A 480 -13.29 0.39 12.77
C LEU A 480 -12.17 -0.40 13.44
N TYR A 481 -12.17 -0.44 14.78
CA TYR A 481 -11.31 -1.28 15.60
C TYR A 481 -12.19 -2.08 16.59
N PHE A 482 -11.97 -3.34 16.88
CA PHE A 482 -11.11 -4.28 16.19
C PHE A 482 -11.97 -5.11 15.25
N VAL A 483 -11.47 -5.35 14.06
CA VAL A 483 -12.09 -6.26 13.10
C VAL A 483 -11.15 -7.46 13.00
N GLN A 484 -11.52 -8.59 13.60
CA GLN A 484 -10.60 -9.69 13.82
C GLN A 484 -10.82 -10.88 12.88
N ASP A 485 -11.98 -10.96 12.27
CA ASP A 485 -12.35 -12.10 11.42
C ASP A 485 -13.37 -11.70 10.34
N ALA A 486 -13.80 -12.71 9.56
CA ALA A 486 -14.79 -12.55 8.51
C ALA A 486 -16.19 -12.18 9.05
N GLU A 487 -16.57 -12.69 10.22
CA GLU A 487 -17.89 -12.44 10.80
C GLU A 487 -18.00 -10.97 11.22
N GLU A 488 -16.90 -10.36 11.65
CA GLU A 488 -16.85 -8.95 11.99
C GLU A 488 -16.68 -8.04 10.76
N ALA A 489 -15.96 -8.49 9.73
CA ALA A 489 -15.64 -7.71 8.53
C ALA A 489 -16.81 -7.64 7.54
N MET A 490 -17.46 -8.77 7.26
CA MET A 490 -18.47 -8.87 6.20
C MET A 490 -19.70 -7.99 6.43
N PRO A 491 -20.31 -7.91 7.63
CA PRO A 491 -21.49 -7.09 7.88
C PRO A 491 -21.23 -5.58 7.72
N VAL A 492 -20.00 -5.13 7.86
CA VAL A 492 -19.63 -3.69 7.79
C VAL A 492 -19.03 -3.30 6.43
N ARG A 493 -19.00 -4.23 5.48
CA ARG A 493 -18.46 -4.00 4.15
C ARG A 493 -19.16 -2.83 3.42
N SER A 494 -20.49 -2.71 3.59
CA SER A 494 -21.31 -1.68 2.95
C SER A 494 -21.31 -0.33 3.67
N TRP A 495 -20.73 -0.23 4.87
CA TRP A 495 -20.82 0.98 5.69
C TRP A 495 -19.98 2.15 5.16
N GLY A 496 -19.12 1.95 4.17
CA GLY A 496 -18.28 3.01 3.60
C GLY A 496 -17.14 3.45 4.51
N VAL A 497 -16.63 2.55 5.36
CA VAL A 497 -15.44 2.81 6.19
C VAL A 497 -14.16 2.77 5.36
N ASN A 498 -13.14 3.56 5.78
CA ASN A 498 -11.86 3.63 5.07
C ASN A 498 -10.87 2.57 5.53
N GLY A 499 -10.97 2.07 6.77
CA GLY A 499 -9.98 1.16 7.28
C GLY A 499 -10.46 0.24 8.40
N PHE A 500 -9.82 -0.91 8.50
CA PHE A 500 -9.98 -1.88 9.58
C PHE A 500 -8.70 -2.01 10.38
N VAL A 501 -8.79 -1.81 11.69
CA VAL A 501 -7.72 -2.12 12.63
C VAL A 501 -7.86 -3.57 13.06
N THR A 502 -6.87 -4.39 12.73
CA THR A 502 -6.92 -5.84 12.94
C THR A 502 -5.59 -6.40 13.48
N ASP A 503 -5.69 -7.47 14.25
CA ASP A 503 -4.55 -8.29 14.66
C ASP A 503 -4.19 -9.34 13.58
N ASP A 504 -5.02 -9.52 12.53
CA ASP A 504 -4.77 -10.43 11.41
C ASP A 504 -5.23 -9.84 10.06
N VAL A 505 -4.31 -9.10 9.43
CA VAL A 505 -4.52 -8.50 8.10
C VAL A 505 -4.85 -9.56 7.04
N THR A 506 -4.17 -10.69 7.08
CA THR A 506 -4.32 -11.76 6.08
C THR A 506 -5.69 -12.42 6.17
N MET A 507 -6.16 -12.70 7.38
CA MET A 507 -7.46 -13.33 7.59
C MET A 507 -8.61 -12.42 7.17
N VAL A 508 -8.55 -11.14 7.55
CA VAL A 508 -9.59 -10.17 7.17
C VAL A 508 -9.63 -9.97 5.64
N ARG A 509 -8.47 -9.88 4.98
CA ARG A 509 -8.42 -9.79 3.50
C ARG A 509 -8.96 -11.02 2.79
N LYS A 510 -8.63 -12.22 3.25
CA LYS A 510 -9.20 -13.46 2.71
C LYS A 510 -10.72 -13.47 2.78
N ALA A 511 -11.29 -12.96 3.87
CA ALA A 511 -12.73 -12.83 4.02
C ALA A 511 -13.35 -11.89 2.97
N TYR A 512 -12.66 -10.78 2.65
CA TYR A 512 -13.10 -9.84 1.61
C TYR A 512 -12.96 -10.40 0.19
N GLY A 513 -11.87 -11.10 -0.13
CA GLY A 513 -11.59 -11.67 -1.45
C GLY A 513 -12.33 -12.97 -1.78
N GLY A 514 -12.84 -13.69 -0.76
CA GLY A 514 -13.34 -15.07 -0.89
C GLY A 514 -14.79 -15.23 -1.38
N SER A 515 -15.54 -14.18 -1.72
CA SER A 515 -17.00 -14.29 -1.93
C SER A 515 -17.45 -14.62 -3.35
N LYS A 516 -16.59 -15.15 -4.23
CA LYS A 516 -17.03 -15.73 -5.51
C LYS A 516 -16.51 -17.16 -5.72
N LYS A 517 -16.92 -18.12 -4.88
CA LYS A 517 -17.22 -19.44 -5.42
C LYS A 517 -18.63 -19.34 -5.97
N SER A 518 -18.77 -19.24 -7.28
CA SER A 518 -20.02 -19.45 -7.99
C SER A 518 -20.66 -20.72 -7.45
N LYS A 519 -21.84 -20.61 -6.84
CA LYS A 519 -22.74 -21.76 -6.74
C LYS A 519 -23.01 -22.17 -8.18
N GLY A 520 -22.36 -23.23 -8.60
CA GLY A 520 -22.67 -23.88 -9.87
C GLY A 520 -24.16 -24.12 -9.92
N ALA A 521 -24.77 -23.66 -10.99
CA ALA A 521 -26.09 -24.07 -11.39
C ALA A 521 -26.09 -25.60 -11.47
N LYS A 522 -26.98 -26.21 -10.70
CA LYS A 522 -27.45 -27.57 -10.96
C LYS A 522 -28.53 -27.46 -12.02
#